data_44d11e09b7ef7125995aaaff10d46e8c
#
_entry.id   44d11e09b7ef7125995aaaff10d46e8c
#
_cell.length_a   1.000
_cell.length_b   1.000
_cell.length_c   1.000
_cell.angle_alpha   90.00
_cell.angle_beta   90.00
_cell.angle_gamma   90.00
#
_symmetry.space_group_name_H-M   'P 1'
#
loop_
_entity.id
_entity.type
_entity.pdbx_description
1 polymer ?
#
loop_
_entity_poly.entity_id
_entity_poly.type
_entity_poly.pdbx_seq_one_letter_code
_entity_poly.pdbx_strand_id
1 'polypeptide(L)'
;MSGMVTQVRPRGRDDSDAHVRIGALAPLTRPGWHEAGRHLLAGMELAVREVNDAGGIAGRPLELVVRDTAADPGRAAAAVDELARLGVAALAGEYHSVVARAAASRADALGLPFLCSSAVLDALTERRTPWVARLPAAQSRGWRIYADFLLAAGHRRIAVVAQPSLYWTSGARILRDRLAARDGTLVALDLPEPDPAPVCDALAEQDASALLLLVGIPEPAVSIVRSVRRDRRLAGTLIGAPAGQPEFASWAAALAGDGAAIPFLRYLPERLGPLGARVGAALRERLAEAPSFVAFEGYDTVAVLAGVLRSHGVGRPLTAETWAQVSAEGTRGRSRFSRAPGATVWQWLDAPVQVVDRDPAEPGRFRVLHTG
;
A
#
# COMPACT_ATOMS: atom_id res chain seq x y z
N MET A 1 16.76 -55.99 -45.62
CA MET A 1 16.70 -55.54 -44.19
C MET A 1 16.62 -54.05 -44.22
N SER A 2 15.44 -53.50 -44.10
CA SER A 2 15.15 -52.07 -44.18
C SER A 2 15.08 -51.51 -42.76
N GLY A 3 16.05 -50.68 -42.36
CA GLY A 3 16.10 -50.03 -41.07
C GLY A 3 15.11 -48.87 -40.99
N MET A 4 14.13 -49.00 -40.13
CA MET A 4 13.16 -47.98 -39.82
C MET A 4 13.82 -46.93 -38.91
N VAL A 5 14.10 -45.73 -39.46
CA VAL A 5 14.55 -44.58 -38.69
C VAL A 5 13.33 -43.97 -38.00
N THR A 6 13.23 -44.14 -36.69
CA THR A 6 12.22 -43.49 -35.86
C THR A 6 12.55 -42.01 -35.75
N GLN A 7 11.82 -41.16 -36.45
CA GLN A 7 11.87 -39.71 -36.23
C GLN A 7 11.32 -39.40 -34.83
N VAL A 8 12.19 -38.96 -33.93
CA VAL A 8 11.80 -38.36 -32.67
C VAL A 8 11.13 -37.01 -32.99
N ARG A 9 9.80 -36.90 -32.76
CA ARG A 9 9.10 -35.60 -32.81
C ARG A 9 9.68 -34.70 -31.75
N PRO A 10 9.94 -33.39 -32.05
CA PRO A 10 10.34 -32.45 -31.05
C PRO A 10 9.21 -32.34 -29.99
N ARG A 11 9.59 -32.44 -28.71
CA ARG A 11 8.70 -32.20 -27.58
C ARG A 11 8.04 -30.82 -27.83
N GLY A 12 6.70 -30.79 -27.75
CA GLY A 12 5.92 -29.57 -27.84
C GLY A 12 6.50 -28.53 -26.89
N ARG A 13 6.56 -27.26 -27.34
CA ARG A 13 6.86 -26.12 -26.48
C ARG A 13 5.93 -26.21 -25.29
N ASP A 14 6.52 -26.26 -24.09
CA ASP A 14 5.78 -26.22 -22.84
C ASP A 14 4.97 -24.91 -22.83
N ASP A 15 3.67 -24.96 -22.53
CA ASP A 15 2.77 -23.77 -22.46
C ASP A 15 3.31 -22.72 -21.46
N SER A 16 4.21 -23.12 -20.55
CA SER A 16 4.93 -22.25 -19.62
C SER A 16 5.82 -21.22 -20.32
N ASP A 17 6.27 -21.50 -21.56
CA ASP A 17 7.13 -20.59 -22.35
C ASP A 17 6.33 -19.58 -23.19
N ALA A 18 5.02 -19.74 -23.32
CA ALA A 18 4.17 -18.87 -24.14
C ALA A 18 3.94 -17.49 -23.52
N HIS A 19 3.87 -17.39 -22.18
CA HIS A 19 3.58 -16.18 -21.44
C HIS A 19 4.69 -15.80 -20.44
N VAL A 20 4.81 -14.52 -20.14
CA VAL A 20 5.57 -14.03 -18.98
C VAL A 20 4.59 -13.83 -17.83
N ARG A 21 4.79 -14.49 -16.70
CA ARG A 21 3.86 -14.47 -15.57
C ARG A 21 4.35 -13.58 -14.45
N ILE A 22 3.46 -12.73 -13.92
CA ILE A 22 3.64 -12.01 -12.66
C ILE A 22 2.60 -12.54 -11.68
N GLY A 23 3.05 -12.96 -10.48
CA GLY A 23 2.15 -13.31 -9.39
C GLY A 23 1.64 -12.06 -8.68
N ALA A 24 0.33 -11.95 -8.49
CA ALA A 24 -0.31 -10.83 -7.79
C ALA A 24 -0.92 -11.28 -6.47
N LEU A 25 -0.56 -10.60 -5.39
CA LEU A 25 -1.08 -10.79 -4.04
C LEU A 25 -1.98 -9.63 -3.66
N ALA A 26 -3.25 -9.90 -3.36
CA ALA A 26 -4.21 -8.86 -2.98
C ALA A 26 -5.25 -9.40 -1.99
N PRO A 27 -5.78 -8.58 -1.06
CA PRO A 27 -6.86 -8.97 -0.15
C PRO A 27 -8.21 -8.83 -0.87
N LEU A 28 -8.69 -9.91 -1.49
CA LEU A 28 -9.92 -9.88 -2.30
C LEU A 28 -11.15 -10.33 -1.53
N THR A 29 -10.98 -11.02 -0.40
CA THR A 29 -12.06 -11.47 0.48
C THR A 29 -11.85 -11.04 1.92
N ARG A 30 -12.94 -11.05 2.71
CA ARG A 30 -12.89 -10.78 4.16
C ARG A 30 -12.10 -11.88 4.88
N PRO A 31 -11.42 -11.56 6.03
CA PRO A 31 -11.44 -10.28 6.76
C PRO A 31 -10.55 -9.17 6.15
N GLY A 32 -9.91 -9.41 5.00
CA GLY A 32 -9.11 -8.42 4.32
C GLY A 32 -9.92 -7.20 3.86
N TRP A 33 -9.21 -6.09 3.62
CA TRP A 33 -9.82 -4.90 3.05
C TRP A 33 -10.01 -5.10 1.54
N HIS A 34 -11.11 -5.79 1.17
CA HIS A 34 -11.40 -6.18 -0.21
C HIS A 34 -11.53 -4.99 -1.17
N GLU A 35 -11.96 -3.82 -0.70
CA GLU A 35 -12.02 -2.60 -1.52
C GLU A 35 -10.62 -2.17 -1.97
N ALA A 36 -9.63 -2.19 -1.07
CA ALA A 36 -8.24 -1.92 -1.43
C ALA A 36 -7.69 -2.98 -2.39
N GLY A 37 -7.99 -4.27 -2.14
CA GLY A 37 -7.59 -5.36 -3.03
C GLY A 37 -8.17 -5.21 -4.44
N ARG A 38 -9.44 -4.83 -4.56
CA ARG A 38 -10.12 -4.58 -5.85
C ARG A 38 -9.48 -3.41 -6.61
N HIS A 39 -9.16 -2.31 -5.91
CA HIS A 39 -8.46 -1.17 -6.51
C HIS A 39 -7.06 -1.53 -6.96
N LEU A 40 -6.31 -2.25 -6.12
CA LEU A 40 -4.96 -2.74 -6.44
C LEU A 40 -4.97 -3.59 -7.71
N LEU A 41 -5.87 -4.57 -7.76
CA LEU A 41 -6.02 -5.47 -8.90
C LEU A 41 -6.45 -4.73 -10.17
N ALA A 42 -7.38 -3.80 -10.08
CA ALA A 42 -7.83 -3.02 -11.23
C ALA A 42 -6.67 -2.24 -11.88
N GLY A 43 -5.77 -1.67 -11.06
CA GLY A 43 -4.55 -1.02 -11.54
C GLY A 43 -3.59 -1.99 -12.21
N MET A 44 -3.31 -3.13 -11.58
CA MET A 44 -2.43 -4.17 -12.13
C MET A 44 -2.94 -4.68 -13.48
N GLU A 45 -4.23 -5.00 -13.58
CA GLU A 45 -4.84 -5.51 -14.80
C GLU A 45 -4.87 -4.47 -15.94
N LEU A 46 -5.04 -3.18 -15.60
CA LEU A 46 -4.93 -2.11 -16.60
C LEU A 46 -3.52 -2.06 -17.18
N ALA A 47 -2.50 -2.09 -16.32
CA ALA A 47 -1.11 -2.08 -16.75
C ALA A 47 -0.74 -3.33 -17.57
N VAL A 48 -1.24 -4.53 -17.20
CA VAL A 48 -1.04 -5.76 -17.98
C VAL A 48 -1.61 -5.60 -19.39
N ARG A 49 -2.81 -5.07 -19.53
CA ARG A 49 -3.41 -4.81 -20.87
C ARG A 49 -2.53 -3.88 -21.69
N GLU A 50 -2.12 -2.74 -21.13
CA GLU A 50 -1.28 -1.78 -21.85
C GLU A 50 0.10 -2.35 -22.24
N VAL A 51 0.69 -3.19 -21.37
CA VAL A 51 1.93 -3.92 -21.67
C VAL A 51 1.71 -4.86 -22.85
N ASN A 52 0.58 -5.56 -22.91
CA ASN A 52 0.26 -6.51 -23.98
C ASN A 52 -0.07 -5.80 -25.30
N ASP A 53 -0.82 -4.69 -25.25
CA ASP A 53 -1.12 -3.85 -26.41
C ASP A 53 0.17 -3.26 -27.02
N ALA A 54 1.20 -3.03 -26.19
CA ALA A 54 2.53 -2.61 -26.62
C ALA A 54 3.47 -3.76 -27.08
N GLY A 55 2.93 -4.98 -27.29
CA GLY A 55 3.69 -6.15 -27.78
C GLY A 55 4.28 -7.03 -26.67
N GLY A 56 3.86 -6.87 -25.43
CA GLY A 56 4.25 -7.74 -24.30
C GLY A 56 5.68 -7.51 -23.81
N ILE A 57 6.29 -8.57 -23.30
CA ILE A 57 7.68 -8.62 -22.83
C ILE A 57 8.47 -9.56 -23.74
N ALA A 58 9.40 -9.02 -24.51
CA ALA A 58 10.16 -9.76 -25.53
C ALA A 58 9.26 -10.55 -26.51
N GLY A 59 8.15 -9.93 -26.94
CA GLY A 59 7.17 -10.52 -27.86
C GLY A 59 6.24 -11.56 -27.22
N ARG A 60 6.29 -11.74 -25.90
CA ARG A 60 5.44 -12.68 -25.13
C ARG A 60 4.39 -11.91 -24.33
N PRO A 61 3.12 -12.33 -24.36
CA PRO A 61 2.10 -11.71 -23.53
C PRO A 61 2.44 -11.81 -22.03
N LEU A 62 2.13 -10.74 -21.28
CA LEU A 62 2.17 -10.73 -19.83
C LEU A 62 0.87 -11.29 -19.26
N GLU A 63 0.99 -12.24 -18.33
CA GLU A 63 -0.12 -12.83 -17.60
C GLU A 63 -0.04 -12.47 -16.12
N LEU A 64 -1.18 -12.10 -15.52
CA LEU A 64 -1.28 -11.86 -14.07
C LEU A 64 -1.91 -13.07 -13.38
N VAL A 65 -1.14 -13.74 -12.52
CA VAL A 65 -1.60 -14.88 -11.74
C VAL A 65 -1.99 -14.42 -10.34
N VAL A 66 -3.28 -14.22 -10.11
CA VAL A 66 -3.80 -13.60 -8.89
C VAL A 66 -3.99 -14.62 -7.77
N ARG A 67 -3.62 -14.26 -6.54
CA ARG A 67 -3.93 -14.99 -5.30
C ARG A 67 -4.52 -14.06 -4.26
N ASP A 68 -5.63 -14.49 -3.70
CA ASP A 68 -6.30 -13.80 -2.59
C ASP A 68 -5.60 -14.13 -1.28
N THR A 69 -5.12 -13.10 -0.61
CA THR A 69 -4.47 -13.21 0.71
C THR A 69 -5.47 -13.18 1.87
N ALA A 70 -6.68 -12.65 1.66
CA ALA A 70 -7.69 -12.40 2.69
C ALA A 70 -7.12 -11.71 3.95
N ALA A 71 -6.05 -10.93 3.81
CA ALA A 71 -5.26 -10.31 4.88
C ALA A 71 -4.64 -11.33 5.87
N ASP A 72 -4.44 -12.57 5.47
CA ASP A 72 -3.82 -13.61 6.27
C ASP A 72 -2.34 -13.81 5.87
N PRO A 73 -1.38 -13.63 6.81
CA PRO A 73 0.04 -13.80 6.53
C PRO A 73 0.44 -15.23 6.11
N GLY A 74 -0.23 -16.25 6.66
CA GLY A 74 0.02 -17.65 6.32
C GLY A 74 -0.44 -17.98 4.90
N ARG A 75 -1.64 -17.50 4.53
CA ARG A 75 -2.13 -17.61 3.15
C ARG A 75 -1.23 -16.90 2.16
N ALA A 76 -0.73 -15.72 2.51
CA ALA A 76 0.18 -14.98 1.64
C ALA A 76 1.49 -15.75 1.42
N ALA A 77 2.09 -16.31 2.46
CA ALA A 77 3.30 -17.14 2.34
C ALA A 77 3.05 -18.39 1.48
N ALA A 78 1.94 -19.10 1.69
CA ALA A 78 1.55 -20.26 0.88
C ALA A 78 1.28 -19.88 -0.58
N ALA A 79 0.67 -18.71 -0.83
CA ALA A 79 0.46 -18.19 -2.18
C ALA A 79 1.78 -17.89 -2.90
N VAL A 80 2.79 -17.38 -2.18
CA VAL A 80 4.14 -17.19 -2.75
C VAL A 80 4.76 -18.53 -3.18
N ASP A 81 4.64 -19.58 -2.36
CA ASP A 81 5.11 -20.92 -2.72
C ASP A 81 4.41 -21.48 -3.96
N GLU A 82 3.11 -21.28 -4.06
CA GLU A 82 2.33 -21.72 -5.21
C GLU A 82 2.75 -20.97 -6.49
N LEU A 83 2.84 -19.63 -6.40
CA LEU A 83 3.24 -18.77 -7.52
C LEU A 83 4.66 -19.11 -8.00
N ALA A 84 5.58 -19.40 -7.07
CA ALA A 84 6.93 -19.86 -7.42
C ALA A 84 6.91 -21.18 -8.20
N ARG A 85 6.07 -22.15 -7.78
CA ARG A 85 5.89 -23.42 -8.51
C ARG A 85 5.26 -23.24 -9.90
N LEU A 86 4.44 -22.21 -10.08
CA LEU A 86 3.87 -21.83 -11.38
C LEU A 86 4.87 -21.08 -12.28
N GLY A 87 6.09 -20.85 -11.81
CA GLY A 87 7.15 -20.21 -12.57
C GLY A 87 6.92 -18.74 -12.85
N VAL A 88 6.31 -17.99 -11.93
CA VAL A 88 6.18 -16.53 -12.09
C VAL A 88 7.56 -15.88 -12.09
N ALA A 89 7.75 -14.87 -12.94
CA ALA A 89 9.01 -14.15 -13.07
C ALA A 89 9.24 -13.16 -11.93
N ALA A 90 8.16 -12.68 -11.32
CA ALA A 90 8.19 -11.76 -10.19
C ALA A 90 6.84 -11.77 -9.45
N LEU A 91 6.82 -11.19 -8.25
CA LEU A 91 5.62 -10.97 -7.43
C LEU A 91 5.31 -9.48 -7.33
N ALA A 92 4.01 -9.14 -7.32
CA ALA A 92 3.42 -7.84 -7.11
C ALA A 92 2.40 -7.91 -5.97
N GLY A 93 2.26 -6.88 -5.18
CA GLY A 93 1.29 -6.83 -4.06
C GLY A 93 2.01 -6.32 -2.83
N GLU A 94 1.50 -6.27 -1.77
CA GLU A 94 0.25 -6.49 -1.05
C GLU A 94 -0.16 -5.15 -0.42
N TYR A 95 -1.40 -5.04 0.08
CA TYR A 95 -1.88 -3.84 0.76
C TYR A 95 -1.57 -3.85 2.27
N HIS A 96 -1.86 -4.95 2.96
CA HIS A 96 -1.67 -5.06 4.41
C HIS A 96 -0.21 -5.28 4.77
N SER A 97 0.35 -4.42 5.59
CA SER A 97 1.78 -4.42 5.92
C SER A 97 2.27 -5.72 6.58
N VAL A 98 1.47 -6.32 7.47
CA VAL A 98 1.84 -7.58 8.14
C VAL A 98 1.83 -8.76 7.15
N VAL A 99 0.88 -8.75 6.23
CA VAL A 99 0.74 -9.76 5.16
C VAL A 99 1.87 -9.61 4.14
N ALA A 100 2.16 -8.38 3.71
CA ALA A 100 3.28 -8.07 2.82
C ALA A 100 4.63 -8.52 3.41
N ARG A 101 4.81 -8.36 4.73
CA ARG A 101 6.02 -8.84 5.42
C ARG A 101 6.18 -10.36 5.30
N ALA A 102 5.11 -11.13 5.48
CA ALA A 102 5.16 -12.58 5.33
C ALA A 102 5.47 -12.99 3.89
N ALA A 103 4.80 -12.35 2.91
CA ALA A 103 5.07 -12.57 1.49
C ALA A 103 6.52 -12.20 1.11
N ALA A 104 7.00 -11.04 1.56
CA ALA A 104 8.37 -10.57 1.29
C ALA A 104 9.43 -11.50 1.89
N SER A 105 9.25 -11.94 3.13
CA SER A 105 10.17 -12.89 3.78
C SER A 105 10.20 -14.23 3.04
N ARG A 106 9.05 -14.70 2.54
CA ARG A 106 8.99 -15.94 1.78
C ARG A 106 9.59 -15.80 0.38
N ALA A 107 9.32 -14.69 -0.31
CA ALA A 107 9.92 -14.36 -1.60
C ALA A 107 11.44 -14.28 -1.51
N ASP A 108 11.98 -13.62 -0.47
CA ASP A 108 13.40 -13.52 -0.19
C ASP A 108 14.04 -14.91 0.00
N ALA A 109 13.39 -15.79 0.79
CA ALA A 109 13.87 -17.15 1.02
C ALA A 109 13.91 -18.03 -0.24
N LEU A 110 13.05 -17.74 -1.23
CA LEU A 110 12.99 -18.42 -2.51
C LEU A 110 13.87 -17.78 -3.60
N GLY A 111 14.45 -16.60 -3.34
CA GLY A 111 15.13 -15.82 -4.36
C GLY A 111 14.18 -15.34 -5.47
N LEU A 112 12.91 -15.06 -5.13
CA LEU A 112 11.89 -14.60 -6.06
C LEU A 112 11.71 -13.09 -5.93
N PRO A 113 11.86 -12.30 -7.01
CA PRO A 113 11.67 -10.87 -6.96
C PRO A 113 10.27 -10.48 -6.49
N PHE A 114 10.19 -9.59 -5.52
CA PHE A 114 8.92 -9.06 -5.01
C PHE A 114 8.94 -7.53 -4.97
N LEU A 115 8.04 -6.90 -5.72
CA LEU A 115 7.78 -5.47 -5.62
C LEU A 115 6.53 -5.23 -4.78
N CYS A 116 6.73 -4.76 -3.55
CA CYS A 116 5.66 -4.42 -2.63
C CYS A 116 4.93 -3.17 -3.13
N SER A 117 3.62 -3.30 -3.37
CA SER A 117 2.79 -2.29 -4.04
C SER A 117 2.32 -1.16 -3.13
N SER A 118 1.78 -1.50 -1.95
CA SER A 118 1.07 -0.54 -1.07
C SER A 118 1.47 -0.62 0.39
N ALA A 119 2.02 -1.74 0.85
CA ALA A 119 2.38 -1.90 2.25
C ALA A 119 3.60 -1.04 2.63
N VAL A 120 3.48 -0.31 3.73
CA VAL A 120 4.43 0.75 4.12
C VAL A 120 5.33 0.38 5.30
N LEU A 121 5.11 -0.73 6.00
CA LEU A 121 5.91 -1.11 7.18
C LEU A 121 7.41 -1.05 6.86
N ASP A 122 8.21 -0.40 7.70
CA ASP A 122 9.63 -0.17 7.41
C ASP A 122 10.39 -1.47 7.17
N ALA A 123 10.21 -2.45 8.02
CA ALA A 123 10.83 -3.77 7.88
C ALA A 123 9.87 -4.75 7.18
N LEU A 124 10.08 -4.96 5.90
CA LEU A 124 9.41 -6.04 5.16
C LEU A 124 10.17 -7.37 5.25
N THR A 125 11.46 -7.32 5.55
CA THR A 125 12.33 -8.47 5.79
C THR A 125 13.18 -8.22 7.04
N GLU A 126 13.68 -9.27 7.66
CA GLU A 126 14.55 -9.14 8.84
C GLU A 126 15.96 -8.70 8.49
N ARG A 127 16.40 -9.02 7.28
CA ARG A 127 17.75 -8.75 6.77
C ARG A 127 17.68 -8.00 5.45
N ARG A 128 18.77 -7.33 5.10
CA ARG A 128 18.90 -6.73 3.77
C ARG A 128 18.81 -7.79 2.70
N THR A 129 17.97 -7.55 1.70
CA THR A 129 17.71 -8.47 0.59
C THR A 129 17.92 -7.78 -0.76
N PRO A 130 18.40 -8.50 -1.80
CA PRO A 130 18.33 -8.05 -3.18
C PRO A 130 16.96 -8.30 -3.83
N TRP A 131 16.11 -9.15 -3.23
CA TRP A 131 14.90 -9.67 -3.86
C TRP A 131 13.65 -8.83 -3.64
N VAL A 132 13.66 -7.98 -2.63
CA VAL A 132 12.47 -7.22 -2.25
C VAL A 132 12.69 -5.73 -2.44
N ALA A 133 11.74 -5.11 -3.15
CA ALA A 133 11.64 -3.66 -3.28
C ALA A 133 10.25 -3.16 -2.85
N ARG A 134 10.16 -1.89 -2.47
CA ARG A 134 8.93 -1.25 -2.06
C ARG A 134 8.67 0.03 -2.85
N LEU A 135 7.46 0.16 -3.36
CA LEU A 135 7.03 1.29 -4.16
C LEU A 135 6.52 2.48 -3.32
N PRO A 136 5.65 2.31 -2.30
CA PRO A 136 5.17 3.43 -1.49
C PRO A 136 6.26 3.98 -0.55
N ALA A 137 6.03 5.18 -0.04
CA ALA A 137 6.86 5.74 1.02
C ALA A 137 6.84 4.83 2.26
N ALA A 138 7.99 4.71 2.95
CA ALA A 138 8.08 3.95 4.20
C ALA A 138 7.17 4.54 5.28
N GLN A 139 6.65 3.70 6.18
CA GLN A 139 5.80 4.12 7.29
C GLN A 139 6.46 5.24 8.10
N SER A 140 7.73 5.10 8.42
CA SER A 140 8.46 6.10 9.18
C SER A 140 8.50 7.47 8.48
N ARG A 141 8.56 7.51 7.15
CA ARG A 141 8.52 8.78 6.41
C ARG A 141 7.12 9.39 6.48
N GLY A 142 6.08 8.64 6.12
CA GLY A 142 4.71 9.16 6.11
C GLY A 142 4.24 9.61 7.50
N TRP A 143 4.52 8.82 8.54
CA TRP A 143 4.07 9.13 9.88
C TRP A 143 4.85 10.27 10.54
N ARG A 144 6.12 10.52 10.16
CA ARG A 144 6.84 11.75 10.56
C ARG A 144 6.24 12.98 9.92
N ILE A 145 5.89 12.92 8.63
CA ILE A 145 5.18 14.01 7.92
C ILE A 145 3.85 14.30 8.61
N TYR A 146 3.12 13.27 9.03
CA TYR A 146 1.87 13.43 9.77
C TYR A 146 2.08 14.08 11.14
N ALA A 147 3.11 13.69 11.88
CA ALA A 147 3.46 14.34 13.14
C ALA A 147 3.85 15.82 12.95
N ASP A 148 4.59 16.13 11.88
CA ASP A 148 4.98 17.51 11.55
C ASP A 148 3.74 18.36 11.19
N PHE A 149 2.76 17.78 10.49
CA PHE A 149 1.46 18.40 10.26
C PHE A 149 0.75 18.74 11.57
N LEU A 150 0.63 17.80 12.50
CA LEU A 150 -0.03 18.03 13.79
C LEU A 150 0.62 19.17 14.58
N LEU A 151 1.96 19.17 14.62
CA LEU A 151 2.72 20.23 15.30
C LEU A 151 2.56 21.60 14.63
N ALA A 152 2.58 21.64 13.29
CA ALA A 152 2.35 22.87 12.52
C ALA A 152 0.94 23.43 12.72
N ALA A 153 -0.05 22.55 12.91
CA ALA A 153 -1.44 22.89 13.22
C ALA A 153 -1.64 23.27 14.71
N GLY A 154 -0.59 23.27 15.54
CA GLY A 154 -0.64 23.64 16.94
C GLY A 154 -0.98 22.51 17.91
N HIS A 155 -1.16 21.28 17.43
CA HIS A 155 -1.46 20.12 18.28
C HIS A 155 -0.18 19.59 18.92
N ARG A 156 -0.04 19.75 20.23
CA ARG A 156 1.14 19.28 20.99
C ARG A 156 0.83 18.14 21.94
N ARG A 157 -0.40 18.06 22.47
CA ARG A 157 -0.86 16.94 23.27
C ARG A 157 -1.92 16.17 22.48
N ILE A 158 -1.57 14.97 22.07
CA ILE A 158 -2.33 14.17 21.12
C ILE A 158 -2.67 12.84 21.77
N ALA A 159 -3.95 12.50 21.84
CA ALA A 159 -4.42 11.20 22.29
C ALA A 159 -4.39 10.19 21.13
N VAL A 160 -4.20 8.93 21.45
CA VAL A 160 -4.29 7.84 20.47
C VAL A 160 -5.09 6.68 21.04
N VAL A 161 -6.06 6.20 20.26
CA VAL A 161 -6.74 4.93 20.48
C VAL A 161 -6.23 3.92 19.47
N ALA A 162 -5.78 2.75 19.93
CA ALA A 162 -5.12 1.76 19.08
C ALA A 162 -5.61 0.34 19.34
N GLN A 163 -5.87 -0.42 18.28
CA GLN A 163 -6.01 -1.87 18.36
C GLN A 163 -4.63 -2.56 18.27
N PRO A 164 -4.47 -3.74 18.90
CA PRO A 164 -3.21 -4.47 18.82
C PRO A 164 -2.85 -4.86 17.38
N SER A 165 -1.75 -4.33 16.86
CA SER A 165 -1.14 -4.80 15.62
C SER A 165 0.29 -4.28 15.51
N LEU A 166 1.15 -5.02 14.80
CA LEU A 166 2.53 -4.58 14.52
C LEU A 166 2.54 -3.24 13.77
N TYR A 167 1.61 -3.04 12.85
CA TYR A 167 1.49 -1.80 12.08
C TYR A 167 1.19 -0.59 12.96
N TRP A 168 0.18 -0.71 13.82
CA TRP A 168 -0.21 0.38 14.72
C TRP A 168 0.84 0.66 15.80
N THR A 169 1.41 -0.40 16.39
CA THR A 169 2.48 -0.25 17.40
C THR A 169 3.71 0.44 16.83
N SER A 170 4.14 0.05 15.62
CA SER A 170 5.25 0.70 14.92
C SER A 170 4.93 2.18 14.64
N GLY A 171 3.73 2.46 14.15
CA GLY A 171 3.29 3.83 13.86
C GLY A 171 3.21 4.70 15.11
N ALA A 172 2.60 4.21 16.18
CA ALA A 172 2.53 4.94 17.45
C ALA A 172 3.93 5.28 18.01
N ARG A 173 4.91 4.37 17.86
CA ARG A 173 6.30 4.63 18.22
C ARG A 173 6.90 5.75 17.39
N ILE A 174 6.74 5.71 16.05
CA ILE A 174 7.24 6.75 15.14
C ILE A 174 6.67 8.13 15.49
N LEU A 175 5.35 8.20 15.74
CA LEU A 175 4.68 9.44 16.16
C LEU A 175 5.24 9.93 17.49
N ARG A 176 5.33 9.07 18.50
CA ARG A 176 5.83 9.41 19.82
C ARG A 176 7.24 10.01 19.75
N ASP A 177 8.15 9.33 19.05
CA ASP A 177 9.54 9.75 18.90
C ASP A 177 9.63 11.10 18.19
N ARG A 178 8.82 11.30 17.11
CA ARG A 178 8.84 12.55 16.36
C ARG A 178 8.23 13.72 17.13
N LEU A 179 7.15 13.50 17.84
CA LEU A 179 6.48 14.51 18.67
C LEU A 179 7.39 14.90 19.84
N ALA A 180 7.94 13.92 20.57
CA ALA A 180 8.83 14.18 21.70
C ALA A 180 10.07 14.99 21.33
N ALA A 181 10.62 14.77 20.13
CA ALA A 181 11.74 15.56 19.61
C ALA A 181 11.41 17.04 19.36
N ARG A 182 10.14 17.46 19.49
CA ARG A 182 9.64 18.82 19.23
C ARG A 182 8.64 19.30 20.30
N ASP A 183 8.83 18.86 21.55
CA ASP A 183 8.03 19.25 22.70
C ASP A 183 6.53 18.90 22.58
N GLY A 184 6.22 17.83 21.83
CA GLY A 184 4.88 17.25 21.72
C GLY A 184 4.78 15.94 22.51
N THR A 185 3.57 15.54 22.83
CA THR A 185 3.28 14.32 23.61
C THR A 185 2.21 13.49 22.93
N LEU A 186 2.46 12.17 22.82
CA LEU A 186 1.48 11.19 22.42
C LEU A 186 0.99 10.42 23.65
N VAL A 187 -0.30 10.53 23.96
CA VAL A 187 -0.96 9.88 25.11
C VAL A 187 -1.78 8.70 24.60
N ALA A 188 -1.43 7.48 24.99
CA ALA A 188 -2.26 6.32 24.71
C ALA A 188 -3.50 6.32 25.62
N LEU A 189 -4.67 6.11 25.04
CA LEU A 189 -5.87 5.79 25.79
C LEU A 189 -5.80 4.30 26.11
N ASP A 190 -5.51 3.98 27.37
CA ASP A 190 -5.36 2.59 27.84
C ASP A 190 -6.75 1.98 28.08
N LEU A 191 -7.32 1.43 27.03
CA LEU A 191 -8.66 0.84 27.03
C LEU A 191 -8.56 -0.64 26.63
N PRO A 192 -9.24 -1.56 27.35
CA PRO A 192 -9.25 -2.97 26.99
C PRO A 192 -9.86 -3.20 25.59
N GLU A 193 -10.89 -2.45 25.25
CA GLU A 193 -11.52 -2.42 23.94
C GLU A 193 -11.73 -0.95 23.51
N PRO A 194 -11.59 -0.63 22.22
CA PRO A 194 -11.79 0.73 21.73
C PRO A 194 -13.28 1.07 21.52
N ASP A 195 -14.09 0.89 22.56
CA ASP A 195 -15.51 1.25 22.52
C ASP A 195 -15.71 2.77 22.56
N PRO A 196 -16.73 3.31 21.88
CA PRO A 196 -16.92 4.75 21.73
C PRO A 196 -17.09 5.52 23.03
N ALA A 197 -17.88 5.02 24.00
CA ALA A 197 -18.15 5.75 25.24
C ALA A 197 -16.90 5.84 26.13
N PRO A 198 -16.20 4.74 26.46
CA PRO A 198 -14.91 4.78 27.16
C PRO A 198 -13.86 5.65 26.46
N VAL A 199 -13.83 5.66 25.11
CA VAL A 199 -12.92 6.53 24.37
C VAL A 199 -13.25 8.01 24.59
N CYS A 200 -14.51 8.41 24.55
CA CYS A 200 -14.92 9.78 24.80
C CYS A 200 -14.60 10.23 26.23
N ASP A 201 -14.85 9.38 27.22
CA ASP A 201 -14.59 9.69 28.64
C ASP A 201 -13.07 9.82 28.88
N ALA A 202 -12.27 8.84 28.45
CA ALA A 202 -10.83 8.91 28.59
C ALA A 202 -10.23 10.10 27.85
N LEU A 203 -10.73 10.42 26.66
CA LEU A 203 -10.26 11.58 25.88
C LEU A 203 -10.56 12.91 26.60
N ALA A 204 -11.75 13.05 27.18
CA ALA A 204 -12.14 14.25 27.89
C ALA A 204 -11.26 14.52 29.14
N GLU A 205 -10.67 13.48 29.75
CA GLU A 205 -9.76 13.59 30.88
C GLU A 205 -8.33 13.99 30.49
N GLN A 206 -7.96 13.85 29.22
CA GLN A 206 -6.54 13.98 28.79
C GLN A 206 -6.13 15.39 28.39
N ASP A 207 -7.03 16.37 28.28
CA ASP A 207 -6.72 17.71 27.75
C ASP A 207 -5.97 17.63 26.41
N ALA A 208 -6.34 16.67 25.57
CA ALA A 208 -5.72 16.44 24.27
C ALA A 208 -6.48 17.22 23.18
N SER A 209 -5.75 17.97 22.35
CA SER A 209 -6.34 18.74 21.26
C SER A 209 -6.62 17.93 20.00
N ALA A 210 -6.13 16.67 19.94
CA ALA A 210 -6.34 15.75 18.83
C ALA A 210 -6.48 14.31 19.32
N LEU A 211 -7.31 13.52 18.61
CA LEU A 211 -7.42 12.06 18.77
C LEU A 211 -6.98 11.38 17.47
N LEU A 212 -6.05 10.44 17.55
CA LEU A 212 -5.65 9.61 16.41
C LEU A 212 -6.27 8.22 16.49
N LEU A 213 -6.86 7.79 15.38
CA LEU A 213 -7.50 6.48 15.22
C LEU A 213 -6.49 5.49 14.61
N LEU A 214 -5.97 4.57 15.42
CA LEU A 214 -5.12 3.46 15.03
C LEU A 214 -5.92 2.16 15.17
N VAL A 215 -7.06 2.12 14.53
CA VAL A 215 -8.06 1.05 14.67
C VAL A 215 -8.59 0.61 13.29
N GLY A 216 -9.28 -0.52 13.28
CA GLY A 216 -9.91 -1.06 12.09
C GLY A 216 -11.09 -0.21 11.58
N ILE A 217 -11.40 -0.38 10.32
CA ILE A 217 -12.52 0.27 9.62
C ILE A 217 -13.36 -0.82 8.93
N PRO A 218 -14.68 -0.73 8.89
CA PRO A 218 -15.50 0.38 9.39
C PRO A 218 -15.53 0.49 10.91
N GLU A 219 -15.54 -0.61 11.63
CA GLU A 219 -15.59 -0.59 13.09
C GLU A 219 -14.23 -0.99 13.71
N PRO A 220 -13.88 -0.38 14.85
CA PRO A 220 -14.65 0.59 15.66
C PRO A 220 -14.52 2.07 15.23
N ALA A 221 -13.77 2.38 14.16
CA ALA A 221 -13.46 3.75 13.77
C ALA A 221 -14.72 4.61 13.55
N VAL A 222 -15.72 4.08 12.82
CA VAL A 222 -16.96 4.82 12.50
C VAL A 222 -17.73 5.17 13.76
N SER A 223 -17.90 4.24 14.68
CA SER A 223 -18.59 4.45 15.95
C SER A 223 -17.88 5.46 16.84
N ILE A 224 -16.54 5.42 16.90
CA ILE A 224 -15.73 6.40 17.64
C ILE A 224 -15.87 7.79 17.05
N VAL A 225 -15.70 7.96 15.72
CA VAL A 225 -15.84 9.26 15.05
C VAL A 225 -17.19 9.90 15.36
N ARG A 226 -18.28 9.13 15.20
CA ARG A 226 -19.64 9.62 15.48
C ARG A 226 -19.84 10.05 16.93
N SER A 227 -19.30 9.27 17.88
CA SER A 227 -19.43 9.57 19.30
C SER A 227 -18.63 10.83 19.69
N VAL A 228 -17.37 10.93 19.24
CA VAL A 228 -16.54 12.12 19.49
C VAL A 228 -17.15 13.38 18.87
N ARG A 229 -17.70 13.30 17.64
CA ARG A 229 -18.37 14.44 16.98
C ARG A 229 -19.63 14.92 17.71
N ARG A 230 -20.31 14.04 18.45
CA ARG A 230 -21.56 14.36 19.20
C ARG A 230 -21.29 14.78 20.64
N ASP A 231 -20.13 14.47 21.18
CA ASP A 231 -19.78 14.80 22.57
C ASP A 231 -19.37 16.28 22.68
N ARG A 232 -20.18 17.05 23.40
CA ARG A 232 -19.94 18.50 23.58
C ARG A 232 -18.64 18.80 24.34
N ARG A 233 -18.17 17.88 25.18
CA ARG A 233 -16.90 18.01 25.92
C ARG A 233 -15.72 18.01 24.96
N LEU A 234 -15.87 17.38 23.80
CA LEU A 234 -14.83 17.18 22.79
C LEU A 234 -14.98 18.09 21.57
N ALA A 235 -15.84 19.14 21.71
CA ALA A 235 -16.02 20.12 20.65
C ALA A 235 -14.67 20.80 20.31
N GLY A 236 -14.27 20.74 19.04
CA GLY A 236 -12.99 21.29 18.59
C GLY A 236 -11.80 20.30 18.63
N THR A 237 -11.97 19.10 19.19
CA THR A 237 -10.93 18.07 19.09
C THR A 237 -10.74 17.62 17.63
N LEU A 238 -9.52 17.70 17.13
CA LEU A 238 -9.16 17.14 15.82
C LEU A 238 -9.25 15.60 15.88
N ILE A 239 -9.99 14.99 14.97
CA ILE A 239 -9.91 13.53 14.76
C ILE A 239 -8.99 13.29 13.56
N GLY A 240 -8.00 12.41 13.69
CA GLY A 240 -7.07 12.05 12.64
C GLY A 240 -6.95 10.54 12.45
N ALA A 241 -6.64 10.10 11.24
CA ALA A 241 -6.43 8.70 10.89
C ALA A 241 -5.13 8.59 10.06
N PRO A 242 -3.94 8.42 10.69
CA PRO A 242 -2.64 8.49 10.02
C PRO A 242 -2.34 7.26 9.13
N ALA A 243 -3.34 6.83 8.37
CA ALA A 243 -3.27 5.74 7.38
C ALA A 243 -4.18 6.10 6.20
N GLY A 244 -4.14 5.33 5.12
CA GLY A 244 -4.83 5.68 3.86
C GLY A 244 -6.33 5.34 3.80
N GLN A 245 -6.91 4.76 4.85
CA GLN A 245 -8.29 4.26 4.82
C GLN A 245 -9.36 5.32 4.53
N PRO A 246 -9.26 6.59 5.01
CA PRO A 246 -10.28 7.61 4.70
C PRO A 246 -10.39 7.98 3.22
N GLU A 247 -9.47 7.55 2.35
CA GLU A 247 -9.59 7.76 0.91
C GLU A 247 -10.69 6.93 0.26
N PHE A 248 -11.02 5.76 0.83
CA PHE A 248 -11.95 4.83 0.21
C PHE A 248 -13.41 5.27 0.28
N ALA A 249 -14.21 4.82 -0.70
CA ALA A 249 -15.63 5.14 -0.78
C ALA A 249 -16.43 4.59 0.41
N SER A 250 -16.03 3.45 0.96
CA SER A 250 -16.64 2.85 2.16
C SER A 250 -16.56 3.77 3.39
N TRP A 251 -15.46 4.53 3.57
CA TRP A 251 -15.35 5.53 4.62
C TRP A 251 -16.37 6.64 4.45
N ALA A 252 -16.45 7.21 3.23
CA ALA A 252 -17.42 8.26 2.93
C ALA A 252 -18.86 7.78 3.10
N ALA A 253 -19.18 6.56 2.64
CA ALA A 253 -20.50 5.98 2.79
C ALA A 253 -20.87 5.72 4.24
N ALA A 254 -19.92 5.26 5.07
CA ALA A 254 -20.18 4.95 6.48
C ALA A 254 -20.34 6.21 7.35
N LEU A 255 -19.59 7.27 7.09
CA LEU A 255 -19.53 8.46 7.95
C LEU A 255 -20.27 9.67 7.38
N ALA A 256 -20.55 9.70 6.06
CA ALA A 256 -21.13 10.87 5.41
C ALA A 256 -20.37 12.17 5.81
N GLY A 257 -21.08 13.21 6.27
CA GLY A 257 -20.50 14.47 6.70
C GLY A 257 -19.53 14.34 7.90
N ASP A 258 -19.75 13.38 8.80
CA ASP A 258 -18.88 13.16 9.97
C ASP A 258 -17.45 12.70 9.57
N GLY A 259 -17.29 12.14 8.38
CA GLY A 259 -16.01 11.70 7.82
C GLY A 259 -15.18 12.79 7.14
N ALA A 260 -15.73 14.02 7.02
CA ALA A 260 -15.01 15.17 6.48
C ALA A 260 -14.04 15.77 7.51
N ALA A 261 -13.04 16.51 7.04
CA ALA A 261 -12.04 17.17 7.89
C ALA A 261 -11.34 16.19 8.87
N ILE A 262 -11.12 14.94 8.45
CA ILE A 262 -10.29 13.96 9.17
C ILE A 262 -8.99 13.80 8.39
N PRO A 263 -7.86 14.37 8.87
CA PRO A 263 -6.58 14.23 8.20
C PRO A 263 -6.12 12.77 8.09
N PHE A 264 -5.55 12.40 6.94
CA PHE A 264 -5.01 11.08 6.69
C PHE A 264 -3.83 11.13 5.72
N LEU A 265 -3.07 10.03 5.61
CA LEU A 265 -1.96 9.91 4.67
C LEU A 265 -2.46 9.44 3.31
N ARG A 266 -2.09 10.16 2.27
CA ARG A 266 -2.39 9.85 0.88
C ARG A 266 -1.09 9.68 0.09
N TYR A 267 -0.99 8.58 -0.66
CA TYR A 267 0.24 8.21 -1.38
C TYR A 267 0.18 8.57 -2.86
N LEU A 268 -0.38 9.75 -3.15
CA LEU A 268 -0.41 10.38 -4.47
C LEU A 268 0.28 11.76 -4.40
N PRO A 269 0.82 12.27 -5.53
CA PRO A 269 1.22 13.66 -5.62
C PRO A 269 -0.01 14.58 -5.58
N GLU A 270 0.19 15.85 -5.27
CA GLU A 270 -0.89 16.86 -5.28
C GLU A 270 -1.58 16.91 -6.65
N ARG A 271 -0.79 16.83 -7.71
CA ARG A 271 -1.28 16.82 -9.09
C ARG A 271 -0.67 15.63 -9.83
N LEU A 272 -1.52 14.88 -10.49
CA LEU A 272 -1.09 13.81 -11.38
C LEU A 272 -0.53 14.42 -12.67
N GLY A 273 0.60 13.87 -13.16
CA GLY A 273 1.10 14.16 -14.50
C GLY A 273 0.18 13.56 -15.59
N PRO A 274 0.51 13.78 -16.88
CA PRO A 274 -0.33 13.32 -18.01
C PRO A 274 -0.64 11.82 -17.97
N LEU A 275 0.36 10.97 -17.65
CA LEU A 275 0.17 9.52 -17.51
C LEU A 275 -0.81 9.21 -16.37
N GLY A 276 -0.60 9.82 -15.20
CA GLY A 276 -1.47 9.62 -14.04
C GLY A 276 -2.91 10.07 -14.29
N ALA A 277 -3.11 11.19 -14.98
CA ALA A 277 -4.44 11.69 -15.34
C ALA A 277 -5.16 10.73 -16.30
N ARG A 278 -4.47 10.22 -17.33
CA ARG A 278 -5.00 9.25 -18.29
C ARG A 278 -5.38 7.93 -17.60
N VAL A 279 -4.46 7.39 -16.82
CA VAL A 279 -4.69 6.14 -16.06
C VAL A 279 -5.81 6.32 -15.06
N GLY A 280 -5.89 7.46 -14.37
CA GLY A 280 -6.96 7.78 -13.44
C GLY A 280 -8.34 7.81 -14.10
N ALA A 281 -8.45 8.31 -15.34
CA ALA A 281 -9.69 8.26 -16.12
C ALA A 281 -10.10 6.82 -16.46
N ALA A 282 -9.16 6.01 -16.97
CA ALA A 282 -9.41 4.60 -17.28
C ALA A 282 -9.77 3.75 -16.04
N LEU A 283 -9.12 4.03 -14.90
CA LEU A 283 -9.44 3.37 -13.63
C LEU A 283 -10.83 3.76 -13.11
N ARG A 284 -11.24 5.02 -13.27
CA ARG A 284 -12.59 5.46 -12.87
C ARG A 284 -13.67 4.75 -13.68
N GLU A 285 -13.47 4.61 -14.97
CA GLU A 285 -14.38 3.85 -15.84
C GLU A 285 -14.45 2.38 -15.41
N ARG A 286 -13.31 1.74 -15.17
CA ARG A 286 -13.22 0.34 -14.81
C ARG A 286 -13.82 0.04 -13.43
N LEU A 287 -13.59 0.90 -12.44
CA LEU A 287 -14.07 0.73 -11.07
C LEU A 287 -15.50 1.20 -10.86
N ALA A 288 -16.04 2.01 -11.79
CA ALA A 288 -17.30 2.75 -11.65
C ALA A 288 -17.34 3.68 -10.42
N GLU A 289 -16.16 4.06 -9.92
CA GLU A 289 -15.98 4.98 -8.80
C GLU A 289 -14.62 5.71 -8.89
N ALA A 290 -14.37 6.66 -7.99
CA ALA A 290 -13.08 7.33 -7.91
C ALA A 290 -11.97 6.33 -7.51
N PRO A 291 -10.89 6.20 -8.31
CA PRO A 291 -9.78 5.33 -7.94
C PRO A 291 -9.05 5.88 -6.72
N SER A 292 -8.79 5.03 -5.72
CA SER A 292 -7.91 5.35 -4.61
C SER A 292 -6.44 5.32 -5.05
N PHE A 293 -5.54 5.85 -4.21
CA PHE A 293 -4.10 5.77 -4.47
C PHE A 293 -3.62 4.34 -4.72
N VAL A 294 -4.27 3.35 -4.13
CA VAL A 294 -3.91 1.92 -4.28
C VAL A 294 -4.07 1.43 -5.72
N ALA A 295 -5.04 1.95 -6.47
CA ALA A 295 -5.21 1.60 -7.88
C ALA A 295 -4.03 2.10 -8.73
N PHE A 296 -3.53 3.30 -8.46
CA PHE A 296 -2.33 3.84 -9.12
C PHE A 296 -1.08 3.06 -8.72
N GLU A 297 -0.98 2.64 -7.47
CA GLU A 297 0.10 1.77 -6.99
C GLU A 297 0.11 0.43 -7.70
N GLY A 298 -1.06 -0.18 -7.90
CA GLY A 298 -1.19 -1.42 -8.67
C GLY A 298 -0.69 -1.27 -10.11
N TYR A 299 -1.09 -0.21 -10.79
CA TYR A 299 -0.61 0.10 -12.13
C TYR A 299 0.91 0.28 -12.17
N ASP A 300 1.45 1.14 -11.30
CA ASP A 300 2.88 1.43 -11.26
C ASP A 300 3.72 0.18 -10.97
N THR A 301 3.21 -0.73 -10.10
CA THR A 301 3.92 -1.97 -9.76
C THR A 301 4.14 -2.85 -10.98
N VAL A 302 3.11 -3.08 -11.79
CA VAL A 302 3.23 -3.88 -13.02
C VAL A 302 4.06 -3.15 -14.06
N ALA A 303 3.89 -1.84 -14.22
CA ALA A 303 4.68 -1.05 -15.16
C ALA A 303 6.18 -1.11 -14.85
N VAL A 304 6.55 -0.98 -13.57
CA VAL A 304 7.94 -1.11 -13.10
C VAL A 304 8.47 -2.52 -13.35
N LEU A 305 7.74 -3.56 -12.95
CA LEU A 305 8.18 -4.95 -13.16
C LEU A 305 8.31 -5.28 -14.64
N ALA A 306 7.38 -4.84 -15.48
CA ALA A 306 7.47 -5.03 -16.92
C ALA A 306 8.70 -4.32 -17.51
N GLY A 307 9.01 -3.11 -17.04
CA GLY A 307 10.23 -2.39 -17.41
C GLY A 307 11.50 -3.15 -17.03
N VAL A 308 11.54 -3.67 -15.80
CA VAL A 308 12.65 -4.49 -15.31
C VAL A 308 12.81 -5.76 -16.16
N LEU A 309 11.73 -6.49 -16.41
CA LEU A 309 11.77 -7.74 -17.18
C LEU A 309 12.16 -7.52 -18.65
N ARG A 310 11.80 -6.36 -19.24
CA ARG A 310 12.23 -6.00 -20.59
C ARG A 310 13.73 -5.69 -20.65
N SER A 311 14.25 -4.91 -19.71
CA SER A 311 15.64 -4.45 -19.72
C SER A 311 16.62 -5.52 -19.25
N HIS A 312 16.24 -6.31 -18.25
CA HIS A 312 17.11 -7.33 -17.63
C HIS A 312 17.00 -8.69 -18.29
N GLY A 313 15.84 -9.00 -18.88
CA GLY A 313 15.51 -10.29 -19.50
C GLY A 313 14.73 -11.21 -18.56
N VAL A 314 13.78 -11.94 -19.15
CA VAL A 314 12.97 -12.95 -18.44
C VAL A 314 13.85 -14.14 -18.10
N GLY A 315 13.70 -14.69 -16.89
CA GLY A 315 14.44 -15.87 -16.41
C GLY A 315 15.86 -15.58 -15.92
N ARG A 316 16.30 -14.32 -15.93
CA ARG A 316 17.55 -13.92 -15.27
C ARG A 316 17.28 -13.55 -13.82
N PRO A 317 18.11 -14.01 -12.87
CA PRO A 317 17.97 -13.59 -11.47
C PRO A 317 18.12 -12.09 -11.36
N LEU A 318 17.14 -11.42 -10.74
CA LEU A 318 17.29 -10.02 -10.39
C LEU A 318 18.36 -9.90 -9.30
N THR A 319 19.26 -8.94 -9.49
CA THR A 319 20.31 -8.65 -8.50
C THR A 319 20.02 -7.35 -7.78
N ALA A 320 20.77 -7.07 -6.73
CA ALA A 320 20.73 -5.78 -6.06
C ALA A 320 20.93 -4.61 -7.05
N GLU A 321 21.80 -4.80 -8.04
CA GLU A 321 22.10 -3.79 -9.06
C GLU A 321 20.92 -3.56 -10.01
N THR A 322 20.07 -4.56 -10.21
CA THR A 322 18.87 -4.43 -11.06
C THR A 322 17.93 -3.35 -10.51
N TRP A 323 17.64 -3.36 -9.21
CA TRP A 323 16.79 -2.33 -8.61
C TRP A 323 17.42 -0.94 -8.66
N ALA A 324 18.74 -0.84 -8.46
CA ALA A 324 19.47 0.42 -8.53
C ALA A 324 19.41 1.07 -9.93
N GLN A 325 19.28 0.25 -10.98
CA GLN A 325 19.18 0.71 -12.37
C GLN A 325 17.75 1.03 -12.81
N VAL A 326 16.75 0.69 -12.00
CA VAL A 326 15.34 0.98 -12.34
C VAL A 326 15.11 2.48 -12.38
N SER A 327 14.67 2.96 -13.54
CA SER A 327 14.11 4.29 -13.73
C SER A 327 12.88 4.15 -14.62
N ALA A 328 11.71 4.11 -14.00
CA ALA A 328 10.44 3.93 -14.70
C ALA A 328 9.53 5.14 -14.50
N GLU A 329 8.91 5.59 -15.59
CA GLU A 329 7.83 6.59 -15.52
C GLU A 329 6.57 5.89 -15.02
N GLY A 330 6.01 6.39 -13.93
CA GLY A 330 4.77 5.88 -13.33
C GLY A 330 3.69 6.94 -13.27
N THR A 331 2.52 6.56 -12.83
CA THR A 331 1.35 7.44 -12.66
C THR A 331 1.58 8.52 -11.60
N ARG A 332 2.46 8.22 -10.63
CA ARG A 332 2.77 9.07 -9.48
C ARG A 332 4.12 9.79 -9.61
N GLY A 333 4.77 9.69 -10.78
CA GLY A 333 6.07 10.23 -11.08
C GLY A 333 7.11 9.17 -11.40
N ARG A 334 8.34 9.61 -11.61
CA ARG A 334 9.45 8.72 -11.98
C ARG A 334 9.99 7.99 -10.77
N SER A 335 9.86 6.66 -10.78
CA SER A 335 10.39 5.81 -9.71
C SER A 335 11.89 5.52 -9.89
N ARG A 336 12.66 5.73 -8.83
CA ARG A 336 14.08 5.36 -8.71
C ARG A 336 14.29 4.69 -7.36
N PHE A 337 14.92 3.54 -7.38
CA PHE A 337 15.12 2.75 -6.17
C PHE A 337 16.52 2.92 -5.62
N SER A 338 16.61 3.02 -4.30
CA SER A 338 17.87 2.97 -3.58
C SER A 338 17.69 2.29 -2.22
N ARG A 339 18.79 2.06 -1.52
CA ARG A 339 18.77 1.59 -0.12
C ARG A 339 19.01 2.76 0.81
N ALA A 340 17.98 3.18 1.53
CA ALA A 340 18.14 4.13 2.61
C ALA A 340 18.93 3.50 3.78
N PRO A 341 19.65 4.29 4.59
CA PRO A 341 20.24 3.81 5.85
C PRO A 341 19.16 3.14 6.71
N GLY A 342 19.45 1.95 7.23
CA GLY A 342 18.51 1.17 8.05
C GLY A 342 17.42 0.41 7.27
N ALA A 343 17.21 0.67 5.97
CA ALA A 343 16.25 -0.08 5.17
C ALA A 343 16.76 -1.49 4.83
N THR A 344 15.88 -2.48 4.94
CA THR A 344 16.16 -3.87 4.61
C THR A 344 15.84 -4.20 3.15
N VAL A 345 15.03 -3.38 2.49
CA VAL A 345 14.57 -3.55 1.10
C VAL A 345 15.00 -2.36 0.23
N TRP A 346 14.91 -2.54 -1.08
CA TRP A 346 15.02 -1.44 -2.02
C TRP A 346 13.78 -0.54 -1.92
N GLN A 347 13.97 0.77 -2.01
CA GLN A 347 12.92 1.74 -1.76
C GLN A 347 12.88 2.80 -2.87
N TRP A 348 11.70 3.12 -3.39
CA TRP A 348 11.51 4.36 -4.12
C TRP A 348 11.61 5.54 -3.14
N LEU A 349 12.72 6.30 -3.20
CA LEU A 349 13.03 7.33 -2.20
C LEU A 349 12.06 8.51 -2.24
N ASP A 350 11.72 8.96 -3.44
CA ASP A 350 10.88 10.14 -3.66
C ASP A 350 9.40 9.78 -3.82
N ALA A 351 8.99 8.61 -3.31
CA ALA A 351 7.60 8.18 -3.37
C ALA A 351 6.69 9.25 -2.75
N PRO A 352 5.64 9.70 -3.46
CA PRO A 352 4.78 10.77 -2.96
C PRO A 352 4.00 10.33 -1.72
N VAL A 353 3.94 11.22 -0.75
CA VAL A 353 3.10 11.10 0.44
C VAL A 353 2.75 12.48 0.97
N GLN A 354 1.50 12.68 1.32
CA GLN A 354 0.99 13.95 1.82
C GLN A 354 -0.10 13.72 2.86
N VAL A 355 -0.35 14.71 3.71
CA VAL A 355 -1.50 14.74 4.61
C VAL A 355 -2.63 15.47 3.89
N VAL A 356 -3.76 14.82 3.80
CA VAL A 356 -4.97 15.35 3.17
C VAL A 356 -6.18 15.10 4.06
N ASP A 357 -7.27 15.82 3.80
CA ASP A 357 -8.60 15.46 4.31
C ASP A 357 -9.65 15.53 3.20
N ARG A 358 -10.85 15.03 3.49
CA ARG A 358 -12.01 15.26 2.64
C ARG A 358 -12.55 16.67 2.92
N ASP A 359 -12.76 17.43 1.84
CA ASP A 359 -13.29 18.77 1.94
C ASP A 359 -14.70 18.75 2.55
N PRO A 360 -14.96 19.49 3.67
CA PRO A 360 -16.29 19.57 4.25
C PRO A 360 -17.36 20.16 3.32
N ALA A 361 -16.98 21.07 2.42
CA ALA A 361 -17.88 21.68 1.46
C ALA A 361 -18.14 20.80 0.24
N GLU A 362 -17.12 20.01 -0.17
CA GLU A 362 -17.16 19.14 -1.33
C GLU A 362 -16.59 17.75 -0.95
N PRO A 363 -17.35 16.86 -0.28
CA PRO A 363 -16.82 15.58 0.27
C PRO A 363 -16.17 14.62 -0.75
N GLY A 364 -16.41 14.82 -2.03
CA GLY A 364 -15.75 14.10 -3.12
C GLY A 364 -14.34 14.62 -3.45
N ARG A 365 -13.93 15.76 -2.88
CA ARG A 365 -12.64 16.41 -3.09
C ARG A 365 -11.73 16.23 -1.88
N PHE A 366 -10.43 16.11 -2.15
CA PHE A 366 -9.40 16.12 -1.10
C PHE A 366 -8.68 17.46 -1.08
N ARG A 367 -8.44 17.99 0.14
CA ARG A 367 -7.59 19.16 0.37
C ARG A 367 -6.24 18.70 0.85
N VAL A 368 -5.17 19.24 0.29
CA VAL A 368 -3.81 19.02 0.79
C VAL A 368 -3.58 19.92 2.00
N LEU A 369 -3.28 19.34 3.13
CA LEU A 369 -3.03 20.04 4.40
C LEU A 369 -1.54 20.20 4.67
N HIS A 370 -0.73 19.22 4.25
CA HIS A 370 0.71 19.22 4.46
C HIS A 370 1.43 18.29 3.47
N THR A 371 2.61 18.72 3.01
CA THR A 371 3.53 17.93 2.18
C THR A 371 4.88 17.82 2.86
N GLY A 372 5.63 16.73 2.66
CA GLY A 372 6.94 16.51 3.22
C GLY A 372 8.02 16.33 2.18
#